data_b5c3827797765b09491c26dd6e90cce6
#
_entry.id   b5c3827797765b09491c26dd6e90cce6
#
_cell.length_a   1.000
_cell.length_b   1.000
_cell.length_c   1.000
_cell.angle_alpha   90.00
_cell.angle_beta   90.00
_cell.angle_gamma   90.00
#
_symmetry.space_group_name_H-M   'P 1'
#
loop_
_entity.id
_entity.type
_entity.pdbx_description
1 polymer ?
#
loop_
_entity_poly.entity_id
_entity_poly.type
_entity_poly.pdbx_seq_one_letter_code
_entity_poly.pdbx_strand_id
1 'polypeptide(L)'
;MLREAEEALRTHGLYFEKHGTASVSESMLRAIKGWERIRGGGQVDRQTVKKIYKMMSGNGKQIKRGKKTIPAGDDHDLFSHSDLTEHHGLLVEQDVIWRQALDLIPAELETYIVSLLKKQEQLGSRPRISLSTIHGAKGAECDNVVVLTDISASSERETRDNQTSLHRLFYVAVTRTKENLYLIYPEDIDKSYLIV
;
A
#
# COMPACT_ATOMS: atom_id res chain seq x y z
N MET A 1 -2.85 10.22 14.86
CA MET A 1 -3.62 10.81 13.74
C MET A 1 -3.37 10.15 12.39
N LEU A 2 -2.31 10.48 11.60
CA LEU A 2 -2.07 9.81 10.30
C LEU A 2 -1.95 8.28 10.40
N ARG A 3 -1.35 7.77 11.48
CA ARG A 3 -1.22 6.33 11.72
C ARG A 3 -2.57 5.67 12.03
N GLU A 4 -3.40 6.32 12.82
CA GLU A 4 -4.74 5.85 13.16
C GLU A 4 -5.67 5.87 11.93
N ALA A 5 -5.60 6.93 11.13
CA ALA A 5 -6.31 6.98 9.85
C ALA A 5 -5.86 5.89 8.88
N GLU A 6 -4.55 5.61 8.79
CA GLU A 6 -4.00 4.51 8.01
C GLU A 6 -4.52 3.16 8.50
N GLU A 7 -4.53 2.93 9.81
CA GLU A 7 -5.03 1.71 10.43
C GLU A 7 -6.52 1.52 10.18
N ALA A 8 -7.32 2.58 10.31
CA ALA A 8 -8.74 2.56 9.98
C ALA A 8 -8.99 2.20 8.52
N LEU A 9 -8.27 2.82 7.58
CA LEU A 9 -8.39 2.52 6.15
C LEU A 9 -8.02 1.05 5.86
N ARG A 10 -6.97 0.51 6.50
CA ARG A 10 -6.58 -0.91 6.38
C ARG A 10 -7.64 -1.84 6.95
N THR A 11 -8.14 -1.56 8.16
CA THR A 11 -9.18 -2.34 8.84
C THR A 11 -10.47 -2.39 8.01
N HIS A 12 -10.83 -1.27 7.40
CA HIS A 12 -11.98 -1.20 6.52
C HIS A 12 -11.71 -1.67 5.08
N GLY A 13 -10.53 -2.21 4.79
CA GLY A 13 -10.18 -2.74 3.46
C GLY A 13 -10.40 -1.69 2.36
N LEU A 14 -9.82 -0.50 2.53
CA LEU A 14 -9.86 0.59 1.56
C LEU A 14 -8.48 0.79 0.96
N TYR A 15 -8.42 0.88 -0.37
CA TYR A 15 -7.16 1.10 -1.08
C TYR A 15 -6.79 2.58 -1.09
N PHE A 16 -5.61 2.91 -0.59
CA PHE A 16 -5.14 4.29 -0.44
C PHE A 16 -3.66 4.44 -0.80
N GLU A 17 -3.24 5.68 -1.03
CA GLU A 17 -1.84 6.08 -1.05
C GLU A 17 -1.52 6.95 0.18
N LYS A 18 -0.29 6.85 0.66
CA LYS A 18 0.25 7.72 1.72
C LYS A 18 1.52 8.38 1.21
N HIS A 19 1.51 9.72 1.13
CA HIS A 19 2.58 10.50 0.54
C HIS A 19 2.98 10.01 -0.86
N GLY A 20 2.01 9.71 -1.71
CA GLY A 20 2.22 9.21 -3.07
C GLY A 20 2.64 7.74 -3.18
N THR A 21 2.74 7.02 -2.04
CA THR A 21 3.06 5.59 -2.03
C THR A 21 1.80 4.77 -1.75
N ALA A 22 1.44 3.89 -2.67
CA ALA A 22 0.27 3.03 -2.52
C ALA A 22 0.42 2.07 -1.33
N SER A 23 -0.70 1.81 -0.62
CA SER A 23 -0.77 0.94 0.56
C SER A 23 -0.41 -0.52 0.30
N VAL A 24 -0.45 -0.95 -0.96
CA VAL A 24 0.11 -2.21 -1.45
C VAL A 24 1.08 -1.89 -2.59
N SER A 25 2.32 -2.32 -2.48
CA SER A 25 3.35 -1.99 -3.48
C SER A 25 3.07 -2.67 -4.83
N GLU A 26 3.39 -1.99 -5.93
CA GLU A 26 3.31 -2.55 -7.28
C GLU A 26 4.10 -3.86 -7.42
N SER A 27 5.26 -3.93 -6.78
CA SER A 27 6.10 -5.13 -6.76
C SER A 27 5.37 -6.34 -6.18
N MET A 28 4.61 -6.12 -5.09
CA MET A 28 3.82 -7.18 -4.44
C MET A 28 2.62 -7.58 -5.29
N LEU A 29 1.89 -6.61 -5.83
CA LEU A 29 0.76 -6.88 -6.72
C LEU A 29 1.21 -7.65 -7.96
N ARG A 30 2.36 -7.30 -8.54
CA ARG A 30 2.94 -8.01 -9.68
C ARG A 30 3.31 -9.45 -9.30
N ALA A 31 3.87 -9.68 -8.11
CA ALA A 31 4.17 -11.02 -7.63
C ALA A 31 2.90 -11.87 -7.45
N ILE A 32 1.86 -11.33 -6.82
CA ILE A 32 0.58 -12.02 -6.61
C ILE A 32 -0.09 -12.36 -7.94
N LYS A 33 -0.27 -11.37 -8.83
CA LYS A 33 -0.85 -11.58 -10.16
C LYS A 33 -0.03 -12.55 -11.01
N GLY A 34 1.29 -12.46 -10.91
CA GLY A 34 2.21 -13.37 -11.60
C GLY A 34 2.08 -14.80 -11.11
N TRP A 35 2.00 -15.02 -9.81
CA TRP A 35 1.79 -16.35 -9.25
C TRP A 35 0.44 -16.94 -9.66
N GLU A 36 -0.65 -16.18 -9.56
CA GLU A 36 -1.97 -16.63 -9.99
C GLU A 36 -2.01 -16.97 -11.49
N ARG A 37 -1.26 -16.26 -12.32
CA ARG A 37 -1.12 -16.58 -13.75
C ARG A 37 -0.38 -17.90 -13.97
N ILE A 38 0.73 -18.15 -13.24
CA ILE A 38 1.46 -19.41 -13.26
C ILE A 38 0.57 -20.55 -12.77
N ARG A 39 -0.14 -20.34 -11.66
CA ARG A 39 -1.09 -21.30 -11.09
C ARG A 39 -2.17 -21.71 -12.08
N GLY A 40 -2.64 -20.77 -12.89
CA GLY A 40 -3.59 -21.00 -13.99
C GLY A 40 -2.99 -21.62 -15.27
N GLY A 41 -1.73 -22.07 -15.26
CA GLY A 41 -1.05 -22.65 -16.41
C GLY A 41 -0.46 -21.64 -17.39
N GLY A 42 -0.45 -20.35 -17.07
CA GLY A 42 0.15 -19.31 -17.89
C GLY A 42 1.65 -19.15 -17.65
N GLN A 43 2.24 -18.23 -18.41
CA GLN A 43 3.66 -17.88 -18.30
C GLN A 43 3.82 -16.43 -17.87
N VAL A 44 4.94 -16.12 -17.23
CA VAL A 44 5.30 -14.77 -16.77
C VAL A 44 6.71 -14.40 -17.21
N ASP A 45 6.96 -13.11 -17.36
CA ASP A 45 8.27 -12.57 -17.71
C ASP A 45 9.27 -12.67 -16.54
N ARG A 46 10.55 -12.54 -16.87
CA ARG A 46 11.68 -12.62 -15.93
C ARG A 46 11.55 -11.62 -14.76
N GLN A 47 11.09 -10.41 -15.02
CA GLN A 47 10.92 -9.40 -13.96
C GLN A 47 9.83 -9.80 -12.97
N THR A 48 8.75 -10.41 -13.45
CA THR A 48 7.69 -10.95 -12.60
C THR A 48 8.20 -12.13 -11.75
N VAL A 49 8.99 -13.04 -12.33
CA VAL A 49 9.63 -14.15 -11.58
C VAL A 49 10.52 -13.60 -10.46
N LYS A 50 11.34 -12.57 -10.73
CA LYS A 50 12.17 -11.92 -9.70
C LYS A 50 11.31 -11.37 -8.54
N LYS A 51 10.12 -10.80 -8.83
CA LYS A 51 9.20 -10.31 -7.80
C LYS A 51 8.55 -11.45 -7.01
N ILE A 52 8.15 -12.53 -7.65
CA ILE A 52 7.64 -13.75 -7.01
C ILE A 52 8.69 -14.31 -6.06
N TYR A 53 9.91 -14.54 -6.52
CA TYR A 53 10.99 -15.12 -5.71
C TYR A 53 11.41 -14.24 -4.54
N LYS A 54 11.27 -12.91 -4.68
CA LYS A 54 11.49 -11.97 -3.56
C LYS A 54 10.50 -12.18 -2.42
N MET A 55 9.28 -12.62 -2.72
CA MET A 55 8.21 -12.87 -1.74
C MET A 55 8.14 -14.32 -1.25
N MET A 56 9.06 -15.17 -1.68
CA MET A 56 9.15 -16.57 -1.28
C MET A 56 10.35 -16.81 -0.36
N SER A 57 10.21 -17.70 0.63
CA SER A 57 11.34 -18.14 1.44
C SER A 57 12.27 -19.04 0.64
N GLY A 58 13.58 -18.83 0.84
CA GLY A 58 14.62 -19.71 0.32
C GLY A 58 14.92 -20.86 1.29
N ASN A 59 16.16 -21.31 1.28
CA ASN A 59 16.69 -22.32 2.21
C ASN A 59 16.02 -23.71 2.12
N GLY A 60 15.44 -24.05 0.98
CA GLY A 60 14.82 -25.35 0.75
C GLY A 60 13.38 -25.46 1.21
N LYS A 61 12.72 -24.33 1.51
CA LYS A 61 11.28 -24.30 1.85
C LYS A 61 10.43 -24.08 0.59
N GLN A 62 10.42 -22.85 0.05
CA GLN A 62 9.69 -22.56 -1.20
C GLN A 62 10.61 -22.60 -2.42
N ILE A 63 11.90 -22.33 -2.22
CA ILE A 63 12.93 -22.33 -3.26
C ILE A 63 14.16 -23.10 -2.75
N LYS A 64 14.75 -23.92 -3.60
CA LYS A 64 16.01 -24.66 -3.34
C LYS A 64 17.11 -23.72 -2.86
N ARG A 65 17.97 -24.20 -1.95
CA ARG A 65 19.14 -23.43 -1.48
C ARG A 65 19.99 -22.96 -2.65
N GLY A 66 20.39 -21.67 -2.60
CA GLY A 66 21.22 -21.05 -3.65
C GLY A 66 20.50 -20.70 -4.95
N LYS A 67 19.19 -20.97 -5.08
CA LYS A 67 18.41 -20.72 -6.30
C LYS A 67 17.44 -19.51 -6.20
N LYS A 68 17.51 -18.73 -5.11
CA LYS A 68 16.61 -17.57 -4.92
C LYS A 68 16.87 -16.44 -5.92
N THR A 69 18.05 -16.39 -6.52
CA THR A 69 18.40 -15.39 -7.54
C THR A 69 18.20 -15.97 -8.93
N ILE A 70 17.32 -15.35 -9.71
CA ILE A 70 17.15 -15.68 -11.13
C ILE A 70 18.34 -15.13 -11.90
N PRO A 71 19.07 -15.98 -12.68
CA PRO A 71 20.21 -15.53 -13.47
C PRO A 71 19.86 -14.37 -14.42
N ALA A 72 20.86 -13.60 -14.83
CA ALA A 72 20.69 -12.59 -15.88
C ALA A 72 20.28 -13.24 -17.20
N GLY A 73 19.52 -12.52 -18.02
CA GLY A 73 19.04 -12.97 -19.32
C GLY A 73 18.07 -11.95 -19.90
N ASP A 74 17.42 -12.26 -21.01
CA ASP A 74 16.45 -11.38 -21.62
C ASP A 74 15.24 -11.19 -20.69
N ASP A 75 14.82 -9.94 -20.48
CA ASP A 75 13.65 -9.62 -19.67
C ASP A 75 12.33 -10.10 -20.32
N HIS A 76 12.35 -10.38 -21.61
CA HIS A 76 11.21 -10.94 -22.36
C HIS A 76 11.10 -12.48 -22.28
N ASP A 77 12.10 -13.17 -21.71
CA ASP A 77 12.01 -14.61 -21.47
C ASP A 77 10.76 -14.92 -20.64
N LEU A 78 9.97 -15.88 -21.09
CA LEU A 78 8.77 -16.34 -20.42
C LEU A 78 9.04 -17.63 -19.65
N PHE A 79 8.47 -17.73 -18.47
CA PHE A 79 8.64 -18.85 -17.54
C PHE A 79 7.29 -19.44 -17.16
N SER A 80 7.14 -20.73 -17.39
CA SER A 80 6.05 -21.55 -16.87
C SER A 80 6.39 -22.10 -15.48
N HIS A 81 5.44 -22.76 -14.83
CA HIS A 81 5.69 -23.46 -13.57
C HIS A 81 6.76 -24.56 -13.72
N SER A 82 6.70 -25.36 -14.78
CA SER A 82 7.69 -26.43 -15.05
C SER A 82 9.09 -25.86 -15.24
N ASP A 83 9.27 -24.77 -16.00
CA ASP A 83 10.58 -24.11 -16.17
C ASP A 83 11.17 -23.69 -14.82
N LEU A 84 10.34 -23.11 -13.95
CA LEU A 84 10.77 -22.67 -12.63
C LEU A 84 11.13 -23.83 -11.71
N THR A 85 10.40 -24.94 -11.79
CA THR A 85 10.64 -26.15 -10.98
C THR A 85 11.90 -26.87 -11.45
N GLU A 86 12.05 -27.10 -12.75
CA GLU A 86 13.15 -27.88 -13.32
C GLU A 86 14.49 -27.11 -13.31
N HIS A 87 14.47 -25.84 -13.68
CA HIS A 87 15.69 -25.07 -13.93
C HIS A 87 16.00 -24.04 -12.86
N HIS A 88 14.98 -23.50 -12.17
CA HIS A 88 15.14 -22.38 -11.25
C HIS A 88 14.86 -22.72 -9.78
N GLY A 89 14.60 -24.00 -9.50
CA GLY A 89 14.55 -24.51 -8.12
C GLY A 89 13.31 -24.13 -7.33
N LEU A 90 12.19 -23.84 -7.99
CA LEU A 90 10.89 -23.70 -7.34
C LEU A 90 10.49 -25.06 -6.73
N LEU A 91 9.98 -25.05 -5.50
CA LEU A 91 9.53 -26.23 -4.76
C LEU A 91 8.03 -26.23 -4.49
N VAL A 92 7.34 -25.14 -4.82
CA VAL A 92 5.91 -24.97 -4.58
C VAL A 92 5.14 -25.63 -5.72
N GLU A 93 4.15 -26.45 -5.38
CA GLU A 93 3.25 -27.05 -6.34
C GLU A 93 2.40 -25.99 -7.07
N GLN A 94 2.00 -26.29 -8.32
CA GLN A 94 1.33 -25.33 -9.18
C GLN A 94 -0.04 -24.87 -8.65
N ASP A 95 -0.79 -25.72 -7.98
CA ASP A 95 -2.14 -25.47 -7.47
C ASP A 95 -2.17 -24.66 -6.16
N VAL A 96 -1.01 -24.49 -5.51
CA VAL A 96 -0.90 -23.74 -4.24
C VAL A 96 -1.30 -22.28 -4.43
N ILE A 97 -2.19 -21.79 -3.58
CA ILE A 97 -2.66 -20.40 -3.61
C ILE A 97 -1.56 -19.42 -3.24
N TRP A 98 -1.62 -18.18 -3.76
CA TRP A 98 -0.58 -17.17 -3.55
C TRP A 98 -0.23 -16.92 -2.08
N ARG A 99 -1.19 -17.02 -1.15
CA ARG A 99 -0.97 -16.81 0.29
C ARG A 99 -0.01 -17.82 0.92
N GLN A 100 -0.01 -19.04 0.41
CA GLN A 100 0.88 -20.09 0.87
C GLN A 100 2.20 -20.11 0.10
N ALA A 101 2.15 -19.78 -1.20
CA ALA A 101 3.32 -19.73 -2.04
C ALA A 101 4.24 -18.54 -1.72
N LEU A 102 3.67 -17.34 -1.52
CA LEU A 102 4.39 -16.10 -1.25
C LEU A 102 4.53 -15.86 0.28
N ASP A 103 5.13 -16.79 0.98
CA ASP A 103 5.17 -16.91 2.43
C ASP A 103 5.98 -15.83 3.18
N LEU A 104 6.61 -14.90 2.46
CA LEU A 104 7.26 -13.73 3.06
C LEU A 104 6.35 -12.50 3.09
N ILE A 105 5.12 -12.59 2.60
CA ILE A 105 4.13 -11.53 2.79
C ILE A 105 3.63 -11.59 4.24
N PRO A 106 3.73 -10.48 5.02
CA PRO A 106 3.25 -10.47 6.40
C PRO A 106 1.75 -10.77 6.50
N ALA A 107 1.32 -11.53 7.51
CA ALA A 107 -0.07 -11.96 7.68
C ALA A 107 -1.08 -10.81 7.75
N GLU A 108 -0.71 -9.68 8.37
CA GLU A 108 -1.54 -8.47 8.43
C GLU A 108 -1.78 -7.89 7.04
N LEU A 109 -0.72 -7.85 6.22
CA LEU A 109 -0.80 -7.34 4.86
C LEU A 109 -1.56 -8.29 3.93
N GLU A 110 -1.38 -9.61 4.14
CA GLU A 110 -2.17 -10.64 3.47
C GLU A 110 -3.67 -10.44 3.71
N THR A 111 -4.06 -10.30 4.99
CA THR A 111 -5.46 -10.07 5.39
C THR A 111 -6.03 -8.81 4.74
N TYR A 112 -5.25 -7.73 4.74
CA TYR A 112 -5.63 -6.48 4.10
C TYR A 112 -5.82 -6.65 2.58
N ILE A 113 -4.88 -7.30 1.87
CA ILE A 113 -4.99 -7.55 0.42
C ILE A 113 -6.24 -8.39 0.11
N VAL A 114 -6.51 -9.43 0.91
CA VAL A 114 -7.72 -10.25 0.75
C VAL A 114 -8.99 -9.40 0.90
N SER A 115 -9.01 -8.47 1.86
CA SER A 115 -10.16 -7.56 2.04
C SER A 115 -10.37 -6.63 0.86
N LEU A 116 -9.28 -6.10 0.28
CA LEU A 116 -9.33 -5.28 -0.94
C LEU A 116 -9.87 -6.07 -2.14
N LEU A 117 -9.40 -7.32 -2.33
CA LEU A 117 -9.87 -8.19 -3.41
C LEU A 117 -11.36 -8.54 -3.25
N LYS A 118 -11.84 -8.81 -2.03
CA LYS A 118 -13.27 -9.04 -1.75
C LYS A 118 -14.14 -7.83 -2.09
N LYS A 119 -13.63 -6.62 -1.89
CA LYS A 119 -14.31 -5.36 -2.24
C LYS A 119 -14.15 -4.96 -3.71
N GLN A 120 -13.47 -5.78 -4.51
CA GLN A 120 -13.20 -5.53 -5.92
C GLN A 120 -12.45 -4.20 -6.16
N GLU A 121 -11.59 -3.79 -5.21
CA GLU A 121 -10.75 -2.61 -5.39
C GLU A 121 -9.80 -2.80 -6.58
N GLN A 122 -9.65 -1.75 -7.40
CA GLN A 122 -8.80 -1.78 -8.59
C GLN A 122 -7.32 -1.67 -8.22
N LEU A 123 -6.75 -2.79 -7.75
CA LEU A 123 -5.35 -2.84 -7.36
C LEU A 123 -4.43 -2.69 -8.56
N GLY A 124 -3.45 -1.77 -8.46
CA GLY A 124 -2.50 -1.45 -9.52
C GLY A 124 -2.86 -0.22 -10.34
N SER A 125 -4.05 0.38 -10.14
CA SER A 125 -4.36 1.75 -10.54
C SER A 125 -3.99 2.73 -9.41
N ARG A 126 -4.03 4.03 -9.69
CA ARG A 126 -3.86 5.04 -8.64
C ARG A 126 -4.99 4.92 -7.61
N PRO A 127 -4.68 4.83 -6.32
CA PRO A 127 -5.70 4.81 -5.28
C PRO A 127 -6.57 6.07 -5.31
N ARG A 128 -7.86 5.91 -5.02
CA ARG A 128 -8.82 7.04 -4.96
C ARG A 128 -8.72 7.83 -3.66
N ILE A 129 -8.11 7.25 -2.63
CA ILE A 129 -7.92 7.86 -1.32
C ILE A 129 -6.44 8.22 -1.19
N SER A 130 -6.16 9.50 -0.92
CA SER A 130 -4.81 9.98 -0.62
C SER A 130 -4.74 10.44 0.83
N LEU A 131 -3.80 9.88 1.59
CA LEU A 131 -3.53 10.23 2.98
C LEU A 131 -2.24 11.05 3.06
N SER A 132 -2.33 12.27 3.58
CA SER A 132 -1.22 13.21 3.62
C SER A 132 -1.27 14.09 4.86
N THR A 133 -0.13 14.70 5.21
CA THR A 133 -0.12 15.86 6.11
C THR A 133 -0.63 17.09 5.37
N ILE A 134 -1.07 18.11 6.09
CA ILE A 134 -1.50 19.39 5.48
C ILE A 134 -0.36 20.00 4.65
N HIS A 135 0.89 19.95 5.16
CA HIS A 135 2.07 20.40 4.40
C HIS A 135 2.30 19.59 3.13
N GLY A 136 2.12 18.27 3.19
CA GLY A 136 2.26 17.38 2.03
C GLY A 136 1.17 17.58 0.98
N ALA A 137 0.01 18.12 1.37
CA ALA A 137 -1.10 18.43 0.46
C ALA A 137 -0.98 19.80 -0.22
N LYS A 138 0.09 20.57 0.07
CA LYS A 138 0.29 21.89 -0.53
C LYS A 138 0.40 21.78 -2.06
N GLY A 139 -0.46 22.55 -2.78
CA GLY A 139 -0.53 22.51 -4.25
C GLY A 139 -1.38 21.39 -4.84
N ALA A 140 -1.84 20.43 -4.03
CA ALA A 140 -2.83 19.45 -4.46
C ALA A 140 -4.26 20.00 -4.27
N GLU A 141 -5.21 19.49 -5.06
CA GLU A 141 -6.65 19.75 -4.91
C GLU A 141 -7.42 18.47 -5.14
N CYS A 142 -8.51 18.29 -4.40
CA CYS A 142 -9.42 17.15 -4.51
C CYS A 142 -10.87 17.60 -4.44
N ASP A 143 -11.76 16.84 -5.07
CA ASP A 143 -13.20 17.13 -5.03
C ASP A 143 -13.73 16.98 -3.60
N ASN A 144 -13.28 15.95 -2.88
CA ASN A 144 -13.68 15.67 -1.51
C ASN A 144 -12.44 15.68 -0.60
N VAL A 145 -12.44 16.49 0.45
CA VAL A 145 -11.37 16.57 1.44
C VAL A 145 -11.90 16.31 2.83
N VAL A 146 -11.25 15.42 3.56
CA VAL A 146 -11.48 15.17 4.98
C VAL A 146 -10.32 15.76 5.76
N VAL A 147 -10.59 16.71 6.63
CA VAL A 147 -9.59 17.33 7.51
C VAL A 147 -9.82 16.86 8.95
N LEU A 148 -8.80 16.19 9.51
CA LEU A 148 -8.76 15.89 10.94
C LEU A 148 -8.26 17.14 11.66
N THR A 149 -9.04 17.67 12.59
CA THR A 149 -8.76 18.95 13.24
C THR A 149 -7.92 18.81 14.51
N ASP A 150 -7.50 17.59 14.85
CA ASP A 150 -6.64 17.33 15.99
C ASP A 150 -5.32 18.11 15.91
N ILE A 151 -4.89 18.64 17.04
CA ILE A 151 -3.60 19.32 17.19
C ILE A 151 -2.63 18.36 17.87
N SER A 152 -1.48 18.09 17.23
CA SER A 152 -0.42 17.31 17.88
C SER A 152 0.24 18.10 19.00
N ALA A 153 0.79 17.41 20.00
CA ALA A 153 1.52 18.06 21.11
C ALA A 153 2.71 18.92 20.65
N SER A 154 3.31 18.62 19.48
CA SER A 154 4.32 19.48 18.87
C SER A 154 3.71 20.74 18.27
N SER A 155 2.59 20.62 17.55
CA SER A 155 1.87 21.75 16.98
C SER A 155 1.27 22.65 18.07
N GLU A 156 0.82 22.08 19.19
CA GLU A 156 0.33 22.84 20.35
C GLU A 156 1.43 23.72 20.95
N ARG A 157 2.66 23.22 21.06
CA ARG A 157 3.80 24.02 21.56
C ARG A 157 4.14 25.18 20.62
N GLU A 158 4.20 24.93 19.31
CA GLU A 158 4.41 25.98 18.30
C GLU A 158 3.29 27.01 18.31
N THR A 159 2.05 26.58 18.59
CA THR A 159 0.87 27.46 18.60
C THR A 159 0.86 28.41 19.78
N ARG A 160 1.39 28.00 20.94
CA ARG A 160 1.54 28.91 22.09
C ARG A 160 2.38 30.15 21.76
N ASP A 161 3.35 29.98 20.86
CA ASP A 161 4.24 31.06 20.44
C ASP A 161 3.75 31.79 19.18
N ASN A 162 2.91 31.12 18.33
CA ASN A 162 2.46 31.69 17.06
C ASN A 162 1.13 31.11 16.55
N GLN A 163 0.00 31.57 17.09
CA GLN A 163 -1.35 31.16 16.62
C GLN A 163 -1.57 31.41 15.11
N THR A 164 -0.93 32.44 14.55
CA THR A 164 -1.07 32.77 13.13
C THR A 164 -0.57 31.64 12.21
N SER A 165 0.41 30.84 12.63
CA SER A 165 0.92 29.72 11.82
C SER A 165 -0.09 28.60 11.71
N LEU A 166 -0.82 28.30 12.80
CA LEU A 166 -1.86 27.27 12.81
C LEU A 166 -3.07 27.68 11.93
N HIS A 167 -3.50 28.94 12.02
CA HIS A 167 -4.54 29.47 11.15
C HIS A 167 -4.17 29.32 9.67
N ARG A 168 -2.94 29.67 9.28
CA ARG A 168 -2.44 29.50 7.91
C ARG A 168 -2.41 28.03 7.48
N LEU A 169 -2.03 27.14 8.40
CA LEU A 169 -1.98 25.70 8.13
C LEU A 169 -3.38 25.16 7.81
N PHE A 170 -4.36 25.43 8.66
CA PHE A 170 -5.74 24.98 8.42
C PHE A 170 -6.40 25.68 7.24
N TYR A 171 -6.08 26.97 7.00
CA TYR A 171 -6.49 27.65 5.76
C TYR A 171 -6.02 26.89 4.53
N VAL A 172 -4.75 26.44 4.49
CA VAL A 172 -4.24 25.61 3.39
C VAL A 172 -5.02 24.31 3.30
N ALA A 173 -5.33 23.64 4.40
CA ALA A 173 -6.06 22.37 4.38
C ALA A 173 -7.46 22.53 3.75
N VAL A 174 -8.24 23.48 4.20
CA VAL A 174 -9.64 23.67 3.75
C VAL A 174 -9.72 24.16 2.29
N THR A 175 -8.73 24.94 1.86
CA THR A 175 -8.66 25.44 0.46
C THR A 175 -8.19 24.38 -0.54
N ARG A 176 -7.93 23.15 -0.12
CA ARG A 176 -7.64 22.01 -1.04
C ARG A 176 -8.91 21.40 -1.61
N THR A 177 -10.07 21.75 -1.08
CA THR A 177 -11.37 21.21 -1.45
C THR A 177 -11.94 21.94 -2.66
N LYS A 178 -12.43 21.16 -3.65
CA LYS A 178 -13.19 21.69 -4.79
C LYS A 178 -14.70 21.62 -4.58
N GLU A 179 -15.20 20.52 -4.01
CA GLU A 179 -16.65 20.28 -3.87
C GLU A 179 -17.07 20.12 -2.42
N ASN A 180 -16.55 19.10 -1.70
CA ASN A 180 -17.02 18.77 -0.36
C ASN A 180 -15.88 18.76 0.66
N LEU A 181 -16.05 19.54 1.73
CA LEU A 181 -15.18 19.59 2.88
C LEU A 181 -15.83 18.90 4.08
N TYR A 182 -15.14 17.94 4.66
CA TYR A 182 -15.53 17.25 5.88
C TYR A 182 -14.54 17.58 6.99
N LEU A 183 -15.02 18.15 8.11
CA LEU A 183 -14.22 18.43 9.28
C LEU A 183 -14.52 17.38 10.32
N ILE A 184 -13.49 16.67 10.79
CA ILE A 184 -13.59 15.68 11.84
C ILE A 184 -12.90 16.21 13.08
N TYR A 185 -13.68 16.39 14.13
CA TYR A 185 -13.20 16.85 15.44
C TYR A 185 -12.88 15.64 16.33
N PRO A 186 -11.83 15.70 17.18
CA PRO A 186 -11.57 14.67 18.17
C PRO A 186 -12.67 14.68 19.27
N GLU A 187 -12.77 13.57 20.00
CA GLU A 187 -13.67 13.50 21.17
C GLU A 187 -13.33 14.58 22.21
N ASP A 188 -12.04 14.83 22.43
CA ASP A 188 -11.53 15.89 23.29
C ASP A 188 -11.38 17.18 22.45
N ILE A 189 -12.40 18.03 22.49
CA ILE A 189 -12.46 19.26 21.70
C ILE A 189 -11.35 20.27 22.04
N ASP A 190 -10.81 20.19 23.25
CA ASP A 190 -9.71 21.07 23.69
C ASP A 190 -8.39 20.78 22.93
N LYS A 191 -8.32 19.60 22.28
CA LYS A 191 -7.21 19.20 21.43
C LYS A 191 -7.48 19.43 19.94
N SER A 192 -8.51 20.20 19.61
CA SER A 192 -8.86 20.49 18.24
C SER A 192 -8.61 21.93 17.85
N TYR A 193 -8.36 22.15 16.56
CA TYR A 193 -8.46 23.47 15.94
C TYR A 193 -9.90 23.70 15.51
N LEU A 194 -10.55 24.70 16.12
CA LEU A 194 -11.91 25.09 15.73
C LEU A 194 -11.84 25.98 14.49
N ILE A 195 -12.40 25.49 13.39
CA ILE A 195 -12.59 26.27 12.16
C ILE A 195 -13.95 26.97 12.30
N VAL A 196 -13.91 28.27 12.51
CA VAL A 196 -15.07 29.15 12.66
C VAL A 196 -15.28 29.93 11.37
#